data_ec2cca3daa207ee5fb5267c21e95d281
#
_entry.id   ec2cca3daa207ee5fb5267c21e95d281
#
_cell.length_a   1.000
_cell.length_b   1.000
_cell.length_c   1.000
_cell.angle_alpha   90.00
_cell.angle_beta   90.00
_cell.angle_gamma   90.00
#
_symmetry.space_group_name_H-M   'P 1'
#
loop_
_entity.id
_entity.type
_entity.pdbx_description
1 polymer ?
#
loop_
_entity_poly.entity_id
_entity_poly.type
_entity_poly.pdbx_seq_one_letter_code
_entity_poly.pdbx_strand_id
1 'polypeptide(L)'
;ADGEERLAKTARTLIGVTRGAVASRVAADHERFGVVDPLGEATDTLKGRGQRLTLMKDSEIAVADLIIGKKLPEGDNRYYVRHPEEKETYITELDVDISTKFGDWVEADLLKLDRDDLTKLEARSTKVEGDVYSEVVDATLSRATSSDDWALGGLNEETEEVNKDDVTAMVNVIDNLKLSGVRRKPEYEGRTILQGDLGIALPPAAAQNPQMVNAVIGLVQRSLVSKGFEIYQNREANDIHLYAKAGELVASLKDGVQFHMSFGNQFEGS
;
A
#
# COMPACT_ATOMS: atom_id res chain seq x y z
N ALA A 1 2.48 -11.61 8.47
CA ALA A 1 3.60 -12.40 7.98
C ALA A 1 4.81 -11.50 7.89
N ASP A 2 5.93 -11.95 8.43
CA ASP A 2 7.19 -11.23 8.29
C ASP A 2 7.70 -11.42 6.87
N GLY A 3 7.84 -10.34 6.11
CA GLY A 3 8.34 -10.36 4.73
C GLY A 3 9.73 -10.97 4.60
N GLU A 4 10.57 -10.84 5.63
CA GLU A 4 11.90 -11.44 5.69
C GLU A 4 11.81 -12.97 5.74
N GLU A 5 10.94 -13.53 6.60
CA GLU A 5 10.73 -14.97 6.68
C GLU A 5 10.19 -15.53 5.36
N ARG A 6 9.23 -14.83 4.74
CA ARG A 6 8.69 -15.22 3.45
C ARG A 6 9.73 -15.14 2.33
N LEU A 7 10.55 -14.08 2.31
CA LEU A 7 11.66 -13.95 1.36
C LEU A 7 12.64 -15.11 1.52
N ALA A 8 13.05 -15.42 2.75
CA ALA A 8 13.94 -16.52 3.05
C ALA A 8 13.34 -17.86 2.62
N LYS A 9 12.05 -18.09 2.87
CA LYS A 9 11.34 -19.29 2.42
C LYS A 9 11.35 -19.39 0.90
N THR A 10 10.96 -18.33 0.18
CA THR A 10 10.94 -18.29 -1.28
C THR A 10 12.33 -18.50 -1.87
N ALA A 11 13.38 -17.88 -1.31
CA ALA A 11 14.75 -18.08 -1.76
C ALA A 11 15.24 -19.53 -1.57
N ARG A 12 14.88 -20.16 -0.45
CA ARG A 12 15.22 -21.57 -0.19
C ARG A 12 14.63 -22.53 -1.22
N THR A 13 13.46 -22.25 -1.77
CA THR A 13 12.83 -23.11 -2.78
C THR A 13 13.60 -23.18 -4.09
N LEU A 14 14.48 -22.22 -4.34
CA LEU A 14 15.35 -22.21 -5.51
C LEU A 14 16.68 -22.95 -5.32
N ILE A 15 17.03 -23.31 -4.07
CA ILE A 15 18.28 -24.02 -3.79
C ILE A 15 18.16 -25.45 -4.29
N GLY A 16 19.10 -25.86 -5.15
CA GLY A 16 19.12 -27.21 -5.72
C GLY A 16 18.15 -27.46 -6.86
N VAL A 17 17.42 -26.44 -7.30
CA VAL A 17 16.57 -26.55 -8.50
C VAL A 17 17.45 -26.81 -9.72
N THR A 18 17.12 -27.84 -10.46
CA THR A 18 17.83 -28.23 -11.67
C THR A 18 16.90 -28.19 -12.88
N ARG A 19 17.47 -27.97 -14.06
CA ARG A 19 16.74 -28.11 -15.32
C ARG A 19 16.37 -29.58 -15.53
N GLY A 20 15.10 -29.87 -15.58
CA GLY A 20 14.59 -31.20 -15.86
C GLY A 20 14.45 -31.46 -17.36
N ALA A 21 13.47 -32.27 -17.75
CA ALA A 21 13.23 -32.61 -19.14
C ALA A 21 12.83 -31.36 -19.97
N VAL A 22 13.33 -31.29 -21.21
CA VAL A 22 12.92 -30.26 -22.18
C VAL A 22 11.48 -30.51 -22.62
N ALA A 23 10.59 -29.56 -22.39
CA ALA A 23 9.21 -29.60 -22.84
C ALA A 23 9.07 -29.06 -24.27
N SER A 24 9.79 -27.98 -24.60
CA SER A 24 9.87 -27.41 -25.95
C SER A 24 11.16 -26.61 -26.14
N ARG A 25 11.55 -26.45 -27.42
CA ARG A 25 12.68 -25.62 -27.85
C ARG A 25 12.27 -24.43 -28.71
N VAL A 26 10.97 -24.17 -28.80
CA VAL A 26 10.45 -23.10 -29.66
C VAL A 26 9.62 -22.09 -28.88
N ALA A 27 9.86 -20.81 -29.14
CA ALA A 27 9.17 -19.71 -28.47
C ALA A 27 7.64 -19.69 -28.71
N ALA A 28 7.17 -20.27 -29.82
CA ALA A 28 5.74 -20.35 -30.11
C ALA A 28 4.93 -21.15 -29.07
N ASP A 29 5.58 -22.02 -28.31
CA ASP A 29 4.93 -22.82 -27.27
C ASP A 29 4.84 -22.11 -25.91
N HIS A 30 5.46 -20.94 -25.74
CA HIS A 30 5.49 -20.24 -24.46
C HIS A 30 4.10 -19.92 -23.93
N GLU A 31 3.18 -19.48 -24.80
CA GLU A 31 1.79 -19.19 -24.40
C GLU A 31 1.07 -20.47 -23.91
N ARG A 32 1.26 -21.58 -24.62
CA ARG A 32 0.67 -22.87 -24.27
C ARG A 32 1.10 -23.35 -22.89
N PHE A 33 2.38 -23.20 -22.56
CA PHE A 33 2.96 -23.61 -21.27
C PHE A 33 2.81 -22.56 -20.18
N GLY A 34 2.34 -21.35 -20.51
CA GLY A 34 2.18 -20.27 -19.57
C GLY A 34 3.51 -19.65 -19.12
N VAL A 35 4.53 -19.66 -19.98
CA VAL A 35 5.88 -19.13 -19.69
C VAL A 35 6.22 -17.88 -20.49
N VAL A 36 5.22 -17.16 -21.01
CA VAL A 36 5.41 -15.84 -21.60
C VAL A 36 5.90 -14.87 -20.49
N ASP A 37 6.92 -14.09 -20.81
CA ASP A 37 7.48 -13.14 -19.85
C ASP A 37 6.45 -12.06 -19.46
N PRO A 38 6.09 -11.93 -18.19
CA PRO A 38 5.14 -10.89 -17.74
C PRO A 38 5.70 -9.47 -17.86
N LEU A 39 7.04 -9.32 -17.95
CA LEU A 39 7.72 -8.03 -18.10
C LEU A 39 8.17 -7.76 -19.54
N GLY A 40 7.94 -8.70 -20.47
CA GLY A 40 8.32 -8.56 -21.87
C GLY A 40 7.52 -7.48 -22.59
N GLU A 41 8.16 -6.83 -23.58
CA GLU A 41 7.52 -5.86 -24.46
C GLU A 41 6.38 -6.52 -25.25
N ALA A 42 5.27 -5.81 -25.30
CA ALA A 42 4.17 -6.04 -26.23
C ALA A 42 3.48 -7.42 -26.19
N THR A 43 2.65 -7.61 -25.20
CA THR A 43 1.42 -8.33 -25.49
C THR A 43 0.27 -7.56 -24.82
N ASP A 44 -0.65 -7.06 -25.62
CA ASP A 44 -1.92 -6.48 -25.17
C ASP A 44 -2.80 -7.51 -24.45
N THR A 45 -2.29 -8.74 -24.28
CA THR A 45 -3.00 -9.84 -23.66
C THR A 45 -2.22 -10.39 -22.46
N LEU A 46 -2.96 -10.78 -21.43
CA LEU A 46 -2.41 -11.48 -20.26
C LEU A 46 -2.25 -13.00 -20.52
N LYS A 47 -2.60 -13.45 -21.71
CA LYS A 47 -2.67 -14.86 -22.05
C LYS A 47 -1.30 -15.52 -22.07
N GLY A 48 -1.18 -16.63 -21.37
CA GLY A 48 0.05 -17.42 -21.32
C GLY A 48 1.19 -16.78 -20.54
N ARG A 49 0.99 -15.67 -19.82
CA ARG A 49 2.01 -15.09 -18.95
C ARG A 49 2.28 -15.97 -17.76
N GLY A 50 3.56 -16.15 -17.44
CA GLY A 50 4.01 -16.83 -16.25
C GLY A 50 4.21 -15.89 -15.07
N GLN A 51 4.61 -16.46 -13.95
CA GLN A 51 5.12 -15.71 -12.79
C GLN A 51 6.64 -15.63 -12.91
N ARG A 52 7.19 -14.42 -12.97
CA ARG A 52 8.64 -14.22 -13.01
C ARG A 52 9.18 -14.06 -11.60
N LEU A 53 10.17 -14.87 -11.26
CA LEU A 53 10.89 -14.83 -10.00
C LEU A 53 12.35 -14.51 -10.28
N THR A 54 12.78 -13.33 -9.85
CA THR A 54 14.17 -12.88 -9.96
C THR A 54 14.77 -12.76 -8.56
N LEU A 55 15.80 -13.54 -8.26
CA LEU A 55 16.56 -13.41 -7.01
C LEU A 55 17.82 -12.60 -7.30
N MET A 56 17.94 -11.45 -6.66
CA MET A 56 19.06 -10.53 -6.82
C MET A 56 20.04 -10.65 -5.66
N LYS A 57 21.33 -10.68 -5.97
CA LYS A 57 22.38 -10.41 -4.99
C LYS A 57 22.77 -8.95 -5.19
N ASP A 58 22.53 -8.13 -4.19
CA ASP A 58 22.63 -6.68 -4.34
C ASP A 58 21.67 -6.15 -5.43
N SER A 59 21.75 -4.91 -5.82
CA SER A 59 20.81 -4.34 -6.79
C SER A 59 21.13 -4.65 -8.27
N GLU A 60 22.21 -5.36 -8.57
CA GLU A 60 22.72 -5.46 -9.94
C GLU A 60 22.89 -6.89 -10.47
N ILE A 61 23.05 -7.90 -9.62
CA ILE A 61 23.36 -9.26 -10.05
C ILE A 61 22.19 -10.19 -9.76
N ALA A 62 21.54 -10.68 -10.83
CA ALA A 62 20.55 -11.74 -10.72
C ALA A 62 21.27 -13.09 -10.51
N VAL A 63 21.05 -13.74 -9.37
CA VAL A 63 21.56 -15.10 -9.06
C VAL A 63 20.61 -16.20 -9.54
N ALA A 64 19.32 -15.88 -9.70
CA ALA A 64 18.33 -16.72 -10.35
C ALA A 64 17.28 -15.84 -11.02
N ASP A 65 16.84 -16.24 -12.21
CA ASP A 65 15.77 -15.55 -12.94
C ASP A 65 14.97 -16.59 -13.73
N LEU A 66 13.74 -16.82 -13.32
CA LEU A 66 12.90 -17.88 -13.82
C LEU A 66 11.49 -17.36 -14.10
N ILE A 67 10.91 -17.81 -15.20
CA ILE A 67 9.49 -17.68 -15.49
C ILE A 67 8.83 -19.02 -15.23
N ILE A 68 7.93 -19.05 -14.25
CA ILE A 68 7.21 -20.23 -13.80
C ILE A 68 5.83 -20.20 -14.43
N GLY A 69 5.54 -21.20 -15.23
CA GLY A 69 4.30 -21.34 -15.98
C GLY A 69 3.30 -22.27 -15.30
N LYS A 70 2.56 -22.98 -16.14
CA LYS A 70 1.51 -23.89 -15.67
C LYS A 70 2.09 -25.09 -14.92
N LYS A 71 1.36 -25.53 -13.90
CA LYS A 71 1.61 -26.82 -13.24
C LYS A 71 1.22 -27.95 -14.18
N LEU A 72 1.98 -29.02 -14.17
CA LEU A 72 1.63 -30.22 -14.92
C LEU A 72 0.44 -30.93 -14.27
N PRO A 73 -0.46 -31.54 -15.06
CA PRO A 73 -1.58 -32.31 -14.54
C PRO A 73 -1.13 -33.56 -13.76
N GLU A 74 0.00 -34.13 -14.15
CA GLU A 74 0.56 -35.34 -13.55
C GLU A 74 1.82 -35.01 -12.73
N GLY A 75 1.85 -35.44 -11.49
CA GLY A 75 2.95 -35.27 -10.54
C GLY A 75 2.79 -34.01 -9.68
N ASP A 76 3.15 -34.18 -8.41
CA ASP A 76 3.14 -33.07 -7.45
C ASP A 76 4.33 -32.16 -7.73
N ASN A 77 4.06 -30.83 -7.67
CA ASN A 77 5.07 -29.76 -7.77
C ASN A 77 5.92 -29.71 -9.07
N ARG A 78 5.40 -30.22 -10.18
CA ARG A 78 6.06 -30.10 -11.49
C ARG A 78 5.45 -28.95 -12.31
N TYR A 79 6.32 -28.07 -12.80
CA TYR A 79 5.97 -26.86 -13.52
C TYR A 79 6.72 -26.74 -14.83
N TYR A 80 6.13 -26.04 -15.81
CA TYR A 80 6.87 -25.55 -16.94
C TYR A 80 7.65 -24.31 -16.51
N VAL A 81 8.95 -24.30 -16.79
CA VAL A 81 9.87 -23.24 -16.36
C VAL A 81 10.76 -22.82 -17.52
N ARG A 82 11.04 -21.52 -17.62
CA ARG A 82 11.90 -20.95 -18.64
C ARG A 82 12.78 -19.86 -18.04
N HIS A 83 14.02 -19.77 -18.51
CA HIS A 83 14.84 -18.58 -18.28
C HIS A 83 14.36 -17.46 -19.23
N PRO A 84 14.26 -16.19 -18.77
CA PRO A 84 13.72 -15.08 -19.60
C PRO A 84 14.41 -14.92 -20.96
N GLU A 85 15.70 -15.15 -21.03
CA GLU A 85 16.53 -14.98 -22.24
C GLU A 85 16.56 -16.24 -23.13
N GLU A 86 16.01 -17.38 -22.68
CA GLU A 86 16.05 -18.63 -23.41
C GLU A 86 14.72 -18.91 -24.14
N LYS A 87 14.77 -19.70 -25.20
CA LYS A 87 13.58 -20.18 -25.93
C LYS A 87 13.08 -21.49 -25.34
N GLU A 88 13.97 -22.26 -24.75
CA GLU A 88 13.70 -23.57 -24.22
C GLU A 88 12.82 -23.48 -22.98
N THR A 89 11.81 -24.34 -22.94
CA THR A 89 10.95 -24.56 -21.77
C THR A 89 11.27 -25.91 -21.18
N TYR A 90 11.44 -25.97 -19.87
CA TYR A 90 11.79 -27.19 -19.12
C TYR A 90 10.62 -27.58 -18.22
N ILE A 91 10.57 -28.87 -17.87
CA ILE A 91 9.72 -29.37 -16.79
C ILE A 91 10.62 -29.48 -15.55
N THR A 92 10.28 -28.77 -14.51
CA THR A 92 11.10 -28.69 -13.29
C THR A 92 10.23 -28.94 -12.07
N GLU A 93 10.75 -29.65 -11.11
CA GLU A 93 10.11 -29.83 -9.82
C GLU A 93 10.44 -28.62 -8.95
N LEU A 94 9.39 -27.95 -8.48
CA LEU A 94 9.51 -26.72 -7.68
C LEU A 94 8.50 -26.79 -6.53
N ASP A 95 8.97 -26.65 -5.32
CA ASP A 95 8.12 -26.42 -4.15
C ASP A 95 8.05 -24.91 -3.88
N VAL A 96 7.28 -24.20 -4.72
CA VAL A 96 7.30 -22.75 -4.75
C VAL A 96 5.99 -22.18 -4.22
N ASP A 97 6.11 -21.35 -3.20
CA ASP A 97 5.05 -20.49 -2.70
C ASP A 97 5.36 -19.03 -3.06
N ILE A 98 4.96 -18.64 -4.27
CA ILE A 98 5.15 -17.29 -4.76
C ILE A 98 3.83 -16.53 -4.68
N SER A 99 3.85 -15.39 -4.01
CA SER A 99 2.72 -14.47 -4.00
C SER A 99 3.09 -13.14 -4.62
N THR A 100 2.18 -12.57 -5.40
CA THR A 100 2.23 -11.19 -5.88
C THR A 100 1.37 -10.25 -5.03
N LYS A 101 0.73 -10.76 -3.98
CA LYS A 101 -0.13 -9.96 -3.10
C LYS A 101 0.72 -9.19 -2.10
N PHE A 102 0.53 -7.88 -2.04
CA PHE A 102 1.25 -7.00 -1.12
C PHE A 102 1.18 -7.46 0.34
N GLY A 103 -0.02 -7.80 0.84
CA GLY A 103 -0.24 -8.24 2.22
C GLY A 103 0.47 -9.54 2.62
N ASP A 104 0.98 -10.31 1.65
CA ASP A 104 1.76 -11.52 1.95
C ASP A 104 3.24 -11.21 2.27
N TRP A 105 3.70 -9.98 1.98
CA TRP A 105 5.09 -9.56 2.12
C TRP A 105 5.34 -8.53 3.21
N VAL A 106 4.27 -7.95 3.76
CA VAL A 106 4.34 -6.90 4.76
C VAL A 106 3.38 -7.17 5.91
N GLU A 107 3.67 -6.65 7.09
CA GLU A 107 2.68 -6.52 8.14
C GLU A 107 1.65 -5.49 7.71
N ALA A 108 0.49 -5.96 7.27
CA ALA A 108 -0.55 -5.10 6.71
C ALA A 108 -1.41 -4.42 7.79
N ASP A 109 -1.49 -5.01 8.98
CA ASP A 109 -2.18 -4.45 10.13
C ASP A 109 -1.26 -3.46 10.87
N LEU A 110 -1.22 -2.24 10.33
CA LEU A 110 -0.30 -1.22 10.83
C LEU A 110 -0.75 -0.64 12.17
N LEU A 111 -2.06 -0.49 12.35
CA LEU A 111 -2.60 0.16 13.54
C LEU A 111 -2.68 -0.79 14.73
N LYS A 112 -2.85 -2.10 14.48
CA LYS A 112 -3.09 -3.14 15.51
C LYS A 112 -4.15 -2.69 16.51
N LEU A 113 -5.17 -2.05 15.97
CA LEU A 113 -6.25 -1.47 16.72
C LEU A 113 -7.27 -2.56 17.02
N ASP A 114 -7.70 -2.63 18.27
CA ASP A 114 -8.79 -3.49 18.70
C ASP A 114 -10.05 -2.64 18.90
N ARG A 115 -11.15 -3.03 18.25
CA ARG A 115 -12.44 -2.34 18.40
C ARG A 115 -12.91 -2.22 19.86
N ASP A 116 -12.53 -3.18 20.70
CA ASP A 116 -12.91 -3.18 22.12
C ASP A 116 -12.11 -2.16 22.94
N ASP A 117 -11.05 -1.62 22.37
CA ASP A 117 -10.27 -0.54 22.97
C ASP A 117 -10.73 0.84 22.56
N LEU A 118 -11.55 0.94 21.50
CA LEU A 118 -12.08 2.21 21.00
C LEU A 118 -13.10 2.80 21.99
N THR A 119 -12.88 4.06 22.39
CA THR A 119 -13.77 4.82 23.28
C THR A 119 -14.37 6.05 22.63
N LYS A 120 -13.70 6.61 21.60
CA LYS A 120 -14.17 7.82 20.92
C LYS A 120 -13.78 7.80 19.45
N LEU A 121 -14.66 8.27 18.59
CA LEU A 121 -14.44 8.52 17.17
C LEU A 121 -14.91 9.93 16.84
N GLU A 122 -14.04 10.73 16.23
CA GLU A 122 -14.38 12.08 15.76
C GLU A 122 -14.16 12.16 14.25
N ALA A 123 -15.22 12.39 13.51
CA ALA A 123 -15.14 12.77 12.11
C ALA A 123 -14.88 14.27 12.01
N ARG A 124 -13.90 14.65 11.22
CA ARG A 124 -13.48 16.03 11.02
C ARG A 124 -13.41 16.38 9.55
N SER A 125 -13.78 17.59 9.24
CA SER A 125 -13.59 18.19 7.91
C SER A 125 -12.82 19.50 8.01
N THR A 126 -12.24 19.90 6.88
CA THR A 126 -11.58 21.20 6.77
C THR A 126 -12.51 22.16 6.05
N LYS A 127 -12.82 23.31 6.67
CA LYS A 127 -13.51 24.41 6.04
C LYS A 127 -12.51 25.47 5.59
N VAL A 128 -12.73 25.97 4.38
CA VAL A 128 -11.91 27.01 3.77
C VAL A 128 -12.81 28.22 3.51
N GLU A 129 -12.53 29.31 4.19
CA GLU A 129 -13.22 30.60 3.99
C GLU A 129 -12.18 31.67 3.61
N GLY A 130 -12.07 31.97 2.31
CA GLY A 130 -11.01 32.84 1.79
C GLY A 130 -9.61 32.17 2.00
N ASP A 131 -8.77 32.86 2.76
CA ASP A 131 -7.41 32.36 3.12
C ASP A 131 -7.37 31.70 4.52
N VAL A 132 -8.52 31.49 5.16
CA VAL A 132 -8.61 30.90 6.50
C VAL A 132 -9.04 29.44 6.39
N TYR A 133 -8.26 28.57 7.00
CA TYR A 133 -8.55 27.15 7.16
C TYR A 133 -8.89 26.85 8.60
N SER A 134 -9.95 26.11 8.82
CA SER A 134 -10.36 25.67 10.14
C SER A 134 -10.77 24.20 10.11
N GLU A 135 -10.33 23.43 11.09
CA GLU A 135 -10.86 22.09 11.34
C GLU A 135 -12.22 22.22 12.05
N VAL A 136 -13.16 21.43 11.57
CA VAL A 136 -14.50 21.33 12.15
C VAL A 136 -14.76 19.90 12.53
N VAL A 137 -15.19 19.68 13.77
CA VAL A 137 -15.68 18.38 14.21
C VAL A 137 -17.12 18.25 13.71
N ASP A 138 -17.32 17.37 12.73
CA ASP A 138 -18.63 17.17 12.12
C ASP A 138 -19.51 16.21 12.95
N ALA A 139 -18.88 15.18 13.55
CA ALA A 139 -19.57 14.22 14.40
C ALA A 139 -18.61 13.65 15.44
N THR A 140 -19.16 13.33 16.61
CA THR A 140 -18.43 12.64 17.69
C THR A 140 -19.25 11.47 18.17
N LEU A 141 -18.72 10.26 18.07
CA LEU A 141 -19.22 9.06 18.73
C LEU A 141 -18.37 8.77 19.95
N SER A 142 -18.99 8.40 21.07
CA SER A 142 -18.28 8.04 22.28
C SER A 142 -19.01 6.93 23.06
N ARG A 143 -18.21 6.15 23.80
CA ARG A 143 -18.70 5.16 24.77
C ARG A 143 -17.73 5.08 25.95
N ALA A 144 -18.19 4.72 27.12
CA ALA A 144 -17.34 4.61 28.31
C ALA A 144 -16.52 3.31 28.31
N THR A 145 -17.17 2.18 27.94
CA THR A 145 -16.54 0.85 27.85
C THR A 145 -16.95 0.12 26.58
N SER A 146 -16.28 -0.98 26.28
CA SER A 146 -16.61 -1.82 25.09
C SER A 146 -18.01 -2.45 25.14
N SER A 147 -18.57 -2.58 26.33
CA SER A 147 -19.93 -3.13 26.52
C SER A 147 -21.03 -2.09 26.43
N ASP A 148 -20.68 -0.80 26.40
CA ASP A 148 -21.66 0.26 26.29
C ASP A 148 -22.02 0.55 24.83
N ASP A 149 -23.26 1.00 24.63
CA ASP A 149 -23.70 1.53 23.35
C ASP A 149 -22.95 2.83 23.00
N TRP A 150 -22.77 3.06 21.72
CA TRP A 150 -22.21 4.31 21.23
C TRP A 150 -23.23 5.45 21.31
N ALA A 151 -22.82 6.56 21.87
CA ALA A 151 -23.59 7.80 21.92
C ALA A 151 -23.06 8.80 20.88
N LEU A 152 -23.95 9.41 20.09
CA LEU A 152 -23.63 10.46 19.15
C LEU A 152 -23.81 11.83 19.82
N GLY A 153 -22.75 12.63 19.81
CA GLY A 153 -22.78 13.99 20.37
C GLY A 153 -23.73 14.90 19.60
N GLY A 154 -24.57 15.63 20.36
CA GLY A 154 -25.54 16.58 19.78
C GLY A 154 -26.84 15.96 19.28
N LEU A 155 -27.04 14.65 19.48
CA LEU A 155 -28.29 13.96 19.16
C LEU A 155 -29.45 14.46 20.02
N ASN A 156 -30.62 14.66 19.42
CA ASN A 156 -31.86 14.89 20.14
C ASN A 156 -32.53 13.56 20.48
N GLU A 157 -32.27 13.03 21.68
CA GLU A 157 -32.75 11.72 22.12
C GLU A 157 -34.30 11.58 22.16
N GLU A 158 -35.06 12.69 22.08
CA GLU A 158 -36.51 12.63 22.01
C GLU A 158 -37.05 12.30 20.61
N THR A 159 -36.26 12.60 19.56
CA THR A 159 -36.70 12.49 18.16
C THR A 159 -35.74 11.70 17.27
N GLU A 160 -34.56 11.40 17.77
CA GLU A 160 -33.49 10.76 17.01
C GLU A 160 -32.89 9.61 17.80
N GLU A 161 -32.40 8.62 17.09
CA GLU A 161 -31.67 7.49 17.65
C GLU A 161 -30.41 7.15 16.83
N VAL A 162 -29.41 6.59 17.49
CA VAL A 162 -28.19 6.12 16.83
C VAL A 162 -28.49 4.84 16.05
N ASN A 163 -28.17 4.82 14.76
CA ASN A 163 -28.20 3.61 13.97
C ASN A 163 -27.04 2.69 14.38
N LYS A 164 -27.35 1.72 15.24
CA LYS A 164 -26.35 0.80 15.79
C LYS A 164 -25.66 -0.08 14.73
N ASP A 165 -26.37 -0.41 13.65
CA ASP A 165 -25.84 -1.24 12.57
C ASP A 165 -24.77 -0.47 11.79
N ASP A 166 -25.02 0.78 11.46
CA ASP A 166 -24.05 1.64 10.76
C ASP A 166 -22.82 1.93 11.61
N VAL A 167 -23.02 2.21 12.91
CA VAL A 167 -21.88 2.40 13.84
C VAL A 167 -21.06 1.13 13.96
N THR A 168 -21.71 -0.03 14.08
CA THR A 168 -21.01 -1.32 14.14
C THR A 168 -20.23 -1.59 12.85
N ALA A 169 -20.83 -1.30 11.70
CA ALA A 169 -20.14 -1.45 10.40
C ALA A 169 -18.91 -0.54 10.32
N MET A 170 -19.03 0.72 10.74
CA MET A 170 -17.90 1.68 10.75
C MET A 170 -16.78 1.22 11.68
N VAL A 171 -17.09 0.81 12.91
CA VAL A 171 -16.12 0.32 13.88
C VAL A 171 -15.40 -0.93 13.35
N ASN A 172 -16.12 -1.85 12.71
CA ASN A 172 -15.53 -3.03 12.08
C ASN A 172 -14.60 -2.67 10.91
N VAL A 173 -14.91 -1.62 10.15
CA VAL A 173 -14.00 -1.15 9.09
C VAL A 173 -12.70 -0.63 9.68
N ILE A 174 -12.76 0.12 10.76
CA ILE A 174 -11.58 0.67 11.45
C ILE A 174 -10.72 -0.46 12.03
N ASP A 175 -11.33 -1.41 12.71
CA ASP A 175 -10.68 -2.59 13.31
C ASP A 175 -9.98 -3.46 12.25
N ASN A 176 -10.58 -3.57 11.07
CA ASN A 176 -10.05 -4.37 9.97
C ASN A 176 -9.23 -3.55 8.96
N LEU A 177 -8.84 -2.32 9.30
CA LEU A 177 -8.09 -1.45 8.40
C LEU A 177 -6.70 -2.02 8.15
N LYS A 178 -6.42 -2.38 6.89
CA LYS A 178 -5.15 -2.97 6.49
C LYS A 178 -4.55 -2.23 5.29
N LEU A 179 -3.23 -2.13 5.28
CA LEU A 179 -2.51 -1.65 4.11
C LEU A 179 -2.73 -2.60 2.94
N SER A 180 -3.27 -2.09 1.84
CA SER A 180 -3.38 -2.81 0.56
C SER A 180 -2.23 -2.49 -0.39
N GLY A 181 -1.50 -1.42 -0.12
CA GLY A 181 -0.35 -0.97 -0.88
C GLY A 181 0.29 0.26 -0.26
N VAL A 182 1.48 0.59 -0.72
CA VAL A 182 2.20 1.81 -0.32
C VAL A 182 2.66 2.57 -1.55
N ARG A 183 2.61 3.88 -1.49
CA ARG A 183 3.17 4.75 -2.52
C ARG A 183 4.45 5.37 -2.01
N ARG A 184 5.47 5.43 -2.86
CA ARG A 184 6.71 6.12 -2.50
C ARG A 184 6.44 7.59 -2.19
N LYS A 185 7.08 8.09 -1.14
CA LYS A 185 7.13 9.53 -0.89
C LYS A 185 7.87 10.22 -2.04
N PRO A 186 7.54 11.50 -2.33
CA PRO A 186 8.27 12.25 -3.35
C PRO A 186 9.76 12.28 -3.05
N GLU A 187 10.57 12.12 -4.10
CA GLU A 187 12.03 12.13 -4.02
C GLU A 187 12.60 13.26 -4.90
N TYR A 188 13.70 13.82 -4.47
CA TYR A 188 14.53 14.74 -5.24
C TYR A 188 15.99 14.30 -5.14
N GLU A 189 16.65 14.11 -6.28
CA GLU A 189 18.02 13.58 -6.35
C GLU A 189 18.19 12.26 -5.56
N GLY A 190 17.21 11.35 -5.66
CA GLY A 190 17.22 10.05 -4.98
C GLY A 190 17.02 10.10 -3.46
N ARG A 191 16.65 11.26 -2.91
CA ARG A 191 16.36 11.42 -1.48
C ARG A 191 14.91 11.77 -1.26
N THR A 192 14.29 11.12 -0.26
CA THR A 192 12.94 11.46 0.18
C THR A 192 12.90 12.87 0.71
N ILE A 193 12.02 13.71 0.14
CA ILE A 193 11.88 15.13 0.49
C ILE A 193 10.73 15.41 1.45
N LEU A 194 9.79 14.49 1.60
CA LEU A 194 8.69 14.61 2.57
C LEU A 194 9.02 13.77 3.81
N GLN A 195 9.23 14.42 4.95
CA GLN A 195 9.57 13.77 6.22
C GLN A 195 8.58 14.16 7.33
N GLY A 196 8.32 13.22 8.26
CA GLY A 196 7.46 13.42 9.42
C GLY A 196 6.07 13.93 9.05
N ASP A 197 5.55 14.82 9.85
CA ASP A 197 4.22 15.45 9.70
C ASP A 197 4.21 16.55 8.63
N LEU A 198 4.95 16.37 7.51
CA LEU A 198 5.08 17.23 6.34
C LEU A 198 6.33 18.11 6.31
N GLY A 199 7.35 17.81 7.11
CA GLY A 199 8.64 18.46 6.94
C GLY A 199 9.18 18.22 5.52
N ILE A 200 9.53 19.29 4.79
CA ILE A 200 10.22 19.18 3.52
C ILE A 200 11.72 19.26 3.80
N ALA A 201 12.41 18.12 3.68
CA ALA A 201 13.86 18.08 3.78
C ALA A 201 14.48 18.44 2.43
N LEU A 202 14.99 19.65 2.31
CA LEU A 202 15.72 20.08 1.13
C LEU A 202 17.22 19.72 1.25
N PRO A 203 17.83 19.21 0.17
CA PRO A 203 19.29 19.15 0.12
C PRO A 203 19.89 20.56 0.34
N PRO A 204 21.02 20.70 1.07
CA PRO A 204 21.59 22.00 1.41
C PRO A 204 21.85 22.92 0.19
N ALA A 205 22.25 22.34 -0.95
CA ALA A 205 22.43 23.08 -2.18
C ALA A 205 21.12 23.61 -2.78
N ALA A 206 20.04 22.84 -2.66
CA ALA A 206 18.71 23.25 -3.13
C ALA A 206 18.10 24.33 -2.23
N ALA A 207 18.32 24.24 -0.91
CA ALA A 207 17.79 25.21 0.07
C ALA A 207 18.32 26.64 -0.16
N GLN A 208 19.49 26.80 -0.78
CA GLN A 208 20.08 28.10 -1.09
C GLN A 208 19.57 28.71 -2.41
N ASN A 209 18.83 27.95 -3.21
CA ASN A 209 18.34 28.40 -4.51
C ASN A 209 16.80 28.48 -4.50
N PRO A 210 16.20 29.70 -4.51
CA PRO A 210 14.73 29.86 -4.47
C PRO A 210 13.98 29.16 -5.60
N GLN A 211 14.58 29.04 -6.79
CA GLN A 211 13.96 28.34 -7.92
C GLN A 211 13.89 26.83 -7.67
N MET A 212 14.95 26.26 -7.09
CA MET A 212 14.96 24.84 -6.71
C MET A 212 14.00 24.55 -5.57
N VAL A 213 13.93 25.44 -4.57
CA VAL A 213 12.93 25.32 -3.47
C VAL A 213 11.51 25.25 -4.04
N ASN A 214 11.17 26.19 -4.94
CA ASN A 214 9.85 26.22 -5.56
C ASN A 214 9.57 24.97 -6.43
N ALA A 215 10.58 24.46 -7.13
CA ALA A 215 10.44 23.24 -7.93
C ALA A 215 10.16 22.02 -7.05
N VAL A 216 10.86 21.89 -5.91
CA VAL A 216 10.66 20.80 -4.94
C VAL A 216 9.28 20.90 -4.27
N ILE A 217 8.88 22.08 -3.81
CA ILE A 217 7.54 22.32 -3.26
C ILE A 217 6.47 21.94 -4.29
N GLY A 218 6.62 22.38 -5.54
CA GLY A 218 5.71 22.02 -6.61
C GLY A 218 5.64 20.52 -6.92
N LEU A 219 6.75 19.77 -6.74
CA LEU A 219 6.74 18.31 -6.85
C LEU A 219 5.93 17.66 -5.73
N VAL A 220 6.15 18.11 -4.49
CA VAL A 220 5.40 17.62 -3.32
C VAL A 220 3.91 17.91 -3.47
N GLN A 221 3.55 19.15 -3.81
CA GLN A 221 2.16 19.54 -4.04
C GLN A 221 1.48 18.66 -5.08
N ARG A 222 2.08 18.49 -6.27
CA ARG A 222 1.51 17.62 -7.31
C ARG A 222 1.31 16.20 -6.83
N SER A 223 2.28 15.65 -6.10
CA SER A 223 2.17 14.29 -5.55
C SER A 223 1.05 14.16 -4.52
N LEU A 224 0.85 15.15 -3.68
CA LEU A 224 -0.20 15.15 -2.65
C LEU A 224 -1.58 15.39 -3.26
N VAL A 225 -1.72 16.40 -4.13
CA VAL A 225 -3.00 16.74 -4.79
C VAL A 225 -3.52 15.54 -5.60
N SER A 226 -2.65 14.82 -6.31
CA SER A 226 -3.05 13.60 -7.04
C SER A 226 -3.59 12.48 -6.13
N LYS A 227 -3.31 12.54 -4.83
CA LYS A 227 -3.77 11.59 -3.82
C LYS A 227 -4.94 12.11 -2.98
N GLY A 228 -5.43 13.32 -3.24
CA GLY A 228 -6.51 13.95 -2.49
C GLY A 228 -6.09 14.70 -1.24
N PHE A 229 -4.82 15.10 -1.16
CA PHE A 229 -4.30 15.93 -0.07
C PHE A 229 -3.88 17.30 -0.62
N GLU A 230 -4.03 18.33 0.18
CA GLU A 230 -3.57 19.67 -0.15
C GLU A 230 -2.68 20.23 0.97
N ILE A 231 -1.77 21.12 0.58
CA ILE A 231 -0.90 21.84 1.50
C ILE A 231 -1.43 23.26 1.63
N TYR A 232 -1.66 23.69 2.85
CA TYR A 232 -1.93 25.05 3.19
C TYR A 232 -0.75 25.66 3.94
N GLN A 233 -0.33 26.83 3.53
CA GLN A 233 0.66 27.60 4.24
C GLN A 233 0.00 28.75 5.00
N ASN A 234 -0.02 28.67 6.33
CA ASN A 234 -0.40 29.79 7.15
C ASN A 234 0.76 30.82 7.15
N ARG A 235 0.59 31.91 6.40
CA ARG A 235 1.64 32.92 6.25
C ARG A 235 1.89 33.71 7.53
N GLU A 236 0.87 33.87 8.40
CA GLU A 236 0.99 34.60 9.65
C GLU A 236 1.74 33.77 10.70
N ALA A 237 1.45 32.47 10.80
CA ALA A 237 2.12 31.55 11.71
C ALA A 237 3.42 30.96 11.13
N ASN A 238 3.71 31.18 9.85
CA ASN A 238 4.79 30.57 9.09
C ASN A 238 4.79 29.03 9.22
N ASP A 239 3.59 28.46 9.16
CA ASP A 239 3.35 27.03 9.37
C ASP A 239 2.71 26.40 8.12
N ILE A 240 2.95 25.12 7.91
CA ILE A 240 2.46 24.37 6.76
C ILE A 240 1.58 23.24 7.27
N HIS A 241 0.32 23.23 6.87
CA HIS A 241 -0.63 22.21 7.22
C HIS A 241 -0.98 21.34 6.03
N LEU A 242 -1.11 20.05 6.25
CA LEU A 242 -1.74 19.11 5.33
C LEU A 242 -3.22 19.01 5.69
N TYR A 243 -4.07 18.98 4.72
CA TYR A 243 -5.45 18.56 4.92
C TYR A 243 -5.87 17.54 3.87
N ALA A 244 -6.79 16.70 4.25
CA ALA A 244 -7.33 15.63 3.42
C ALA A 244 -8.69 16.06 2.86
N LYS A 245 -8.89 15.94 1.54
CA LYS A 245 -10.15 16.33 0.88
C LYS A 245 -11.36 15.50 1.31
N ALA A 246 -11.13 14.23 1.64
CA ALA A 246 -12.20 13.35 2.09
C ALA A 246 -12.42 13.37 3.60
N GLY A 247 -11.72 14.28 4.31
CA GLY A 247 -11.85 14.44 5.75
C GLY A 247 -10.87 13.61 6.56
N GLU A 248 -11.04 13.67 7.87
CA GLU A 248 -10.19 13.01 8.85
C GLU A 248 -11.02 12.27 9.88
N LEU A 249 -10.45 11.22 10.45
CA LEU A 249 -11.02 10.48 11.56
C LEU A 249 -9.98 10.41 12.69
N VAL A 250 -10.38 10.83 13.88
CA VAL A 250 -9.59 10.63 15.09
C VAL A 250 -10.22 9.52 15.90
N ALA A 251 -9.48 8.42 16.07
CA ALA A 251 -9.88 7.29 16.89
C ALA A 251 -9.11 7.30 18.20
N SER A 252 -9.81 7.37 19.34
CA SER A 252 -9.21 7.36 20.68
C SER A 252 -9.44 6.03 21.36
N LEU A 253 -8.39 5.50 21.97
CA LEU A 253 -8.41 4.26 22.72
C LEU A 253 -8.54 4.52 24.23
N LYS A 254 -8.94 3.50 24.98
CA LYS A 254 -9.11 3.52 26.43
C LYS A 254 -7.81 3.83 27.20
N ASP A 255 -6.66 3.55 26.61
CA ASP A 255 -5.33 3.83 27.19
C ASP A 255 -4.81 5.24 26.89
N GLY A 256 -5.60 6.06 26.16
CA GLY A 256 -5.28 7.44 25.81
C GLY A 256 -4.53 7.58 24.46
N VAL A 257 -4.20 6.48 23.79
CA VAL A 257 -3.63 6.55 22.45
C VAL A 257 -4.68 7.09 21.46
N GLN A 258 -4.24 7.93 20.54
CA GLN A 258 -5.09 8.47 19.48
C GLN A 258 -4.44 8.19 18.11
N PHE A 259 -5.28 7.68 17.19
CA PHE A 259 -4.92 7.53 15.79
C PHE A 259 -5.58 8.64 14.98
N HIS A 260 -4.77 9.44 14.30
CA HIS A 260 -5.22 10.45 13.35
C HIS A 260 -5.12 9.86 11.94
N MET A 261 -6.25 9.70 11.28
CA MET A 261 -6.36 9.11 9.95
C MET A 261 -6.91 10.15 8.97
N SER A 262 -6.12 10.51 8.00
CA SER A 262 -6.50 11.46 6.96
C SER A 262 -6.82 10.72 5.66
N PHE A 263 -7.96 10.99 5.05
CA PHE A 263 -8.47 10.27 3.88
C PHE A 263 -8.31 11.11 2.60
N GLY A 264 -7.59 10.56 1.67
CA GLY A 264 -7.42 11.15 0.34
C GLY A 264 -8.43 10.59 -0.67
N ASN A 265 -8.05 10.63 -1.95
CA ASN A 265 -8.86 10.06 -3.02
C ASN A 265 -8.95 8.53 -2.88
N GLN A 266 -10.12 7.99 -3.20
CA GLN A 266 -10.27 6.54 -3.32
C GLN A 266 -9.33 6.02 -4.41
N PHE A 267 -8.60 4.97 -4.09
CA PHE A 267 -7.71 4.30 -5.03
C PHE A 267 -8.36 2.99 -5.46
N GLU A 268 -8.73 2.93 -6.73
CA GLU A 268 -9.10 1.67 -7.36
C GLU A 268 -7.79 0.98 -7.76
N GLY A 269 -7.48 -0.14 -7.09
CA GLY A 269 -6.26 -0.91 -7.35
C GLY A 269 -6.22 -1.37 -8.79
N SER A 270 -5.02 -1.36 -9.39
CA SER A 270 -4.74 -1.91 -10.72
C SER A 270 -4.60 -3.42 -10.68
#